data_0e669b9ac72fcc69ff2df0ac86633b34
#
_entry.id   0e669b9ac72fcc69ff2df0ac86633b34
#
_cell.length_a   1.000
_cell.length_b   1.000
_cell.length_c   1.000
_cell.angle_alpha   90.00
_cell.angle_beta   90.00
_cell.angle_gamma   90.00
#
_symmetry.space_group_name_H-M   'P 1'
#
loop_
_entity.id
_entity.type
_entity.pdbx_description
1 polymer ?
#
loop_
_entity_poly.entity_id
_entity_poly.type
_entity_poly.pdbx_seq_one_letter_code
_entity_poly.pdbx_strand_id
1 'polypeptide(L)'
;MSLLALDIGSSSIKAALLELDEAAAQDASGVVVGPTSAEPFPGPVTGLPPGYFEVAPQPIVAACRRVMERVLAESPARFSPVTAVVSCGQMGGVILVDRQGVARSNYLSWRDQRAVQTVGRTGRAAGSPSFFDQLRQRLTADDWLNLGRELQPGSALTMLSWLASHQQLDRSGEVGPLSLGDYVWRRLAGSRHGIARTQANGWLNLSTGQLHRDLFERLEIAALNWPLVIDEHQATGTWSEASQHVRREIPVYSCVGDHPCALMGTRLEPGELSINVSTGSQVSRLSELFQPGPYQTRPYFAGQLLNTITHLPAGRSLNVLIDFMTEWQRASGGPPTDPWDYVIDQAQRASERESSERAAGDRSVSEGLGVDLAFFAGPLGESGSITGITTENFHVGVLFAAAFESMAKNYDQMAARLCPQRDWSRFVLSGGLIQRVPLLRHQIIQRLSKQPGTSAALDAGTLDCEYRLALSTEETLTGLGQLYRKIAG
;
A
#
# COMPACT_ATOMS: atom_id res chain seq x y z
N MET A 1 21.84 11.69 -14.52
CA MET A 1 22.23 10.33 -14.03
C MET A 1 21.04 9.41 -14.26
N SER A 2 21.28 8.20 -14.79
CA SER A 2 20.20 7.28 -15.15
C SER A 2 20.16 6.05 -14.26
N LEU A 3 18.98 5.63 -13.85
CA LEU A 3 18.73 4.46 -13.01
C LEU A 3 17.79 3.50 -13.73
N LEU A 4 17.92 2.20 -13.44
CA LEU A 4 16.92 1.20 -13.74
C LEU A 4 16.09 0.98 -12.49
N ALA A 5 14.80 1.31 -12.54
CA ALA A 5 13.84 1.15 -11.46
C ALA A 5 12.94 -0.07 -11.71
N LEU A 6 12.63 -0.81 -10.64
CA LEU A 6 11.73 -1.97 -10.66
C LEU A 6 10.70 -1.84 -9.54
N ASP A 7 9.42 -1.86 -9.88
CA ASP A 7 8.30 -1.93 -8.92
C ASP A 7 7.63 -3.31 -9.01
N ILE A 8 7.69 -4.07 -7.92
CA ILE A 8 7.12 -5.43 -7.81
C ILE A 8 5.80 -5.34 -7.05
N GLY A 9 4.79 -4.76 -7.69
CA GLY A 9 3.46 -4.60 -7.11
C GLY A 9 2.66 -5.91 -7.06
N SER A 10 1.51 -5.89 -6.37
CA SER A 10 0.65 -7.07 -6.23
C SER A 10 -0.26 -7.35 -7.43
N SER A 11 -0.44 -6.38 -8.32
CA SER A 11 -1.23 -6.50 -9.54
C SER A 11 -0.36 -6.53 -10.79
N SER A 12 0.77 -5.83 -10.77
CA SER A 12 1.69 -5.73 -11.90
C SER A 12 3.13 -5.60 -11.43
N ILE A 13 4.05 -6.04 -12.28
CA ILE A 13 5.48 -5.80 -12.16
C ILE A 13 5.83 -4.78 -13.24
N LYS A 14 6.47 -3.67 -12.84
CA LYS A 14 6.79 -2.56 -13.73
C LYS A 14 8.28 -2.23 -13.63
N ALA A 15 8.93 -2.00 -14.75
CA ALA A 15 10.27 -1.42 -14.82
C ALA A 15 10.24 -0.08 -15.56
N ALA A 16 11.16 0.80 -15.21
CA ALA A 16 11.34 2.10 -15.88
C ALA A 16 12.81 2.52 -15.87
N LEU A 17 13.18 3.36 -16.82
CA LEU A 17 14.40 4.16 -16.72
C LEU A 17 14.06 5.49 -16.07
N LEU A 18 14.85 5.90 -15.10
CA LEU A 18 14.71 7.18 -14.43
C LEU A 18 15.92 8.05 -14.77
N GLU A 19 15.68 9.33 -15.04
CA GLU A 19 16.73 10.34 -15.14
C GLU A 19 16.62 11.28 -13.95
N LEU A 20 17.74 11.46 -13.24
CA LEU A 20 17.83 12.41 -12.14
C LEU A 20 18.39 13.72 -12.70
N ASP A 21 17.49 14.66 -12.97
CA ASP A 21 17.80 15.99 -13.51
C ASP A 21 16.77 17.01 -13.03
N GLU A 22 17.22 17.95 -12.22
CA GLU A 22 16.35 19.01 -11.68
C GLU A 22 15.83 19.97 -12.75
N ALA A 23 16.59 20.17 -13.80
CA ALA A 23 16.22 21.09 -14.87
C ALA A 23 15.26 20.46 -15.89
N ALA A 24 15.29 19.14 -16.04
CA ALA A 24 14.47 18.39 -17.00
C ALA A 24 13.16 17.86 -16.38
N ALA A 25 13.04 17.82 -15.06
CA ALA A 25 11.84 17.35 -14.39
C ALA A 25 10.69 18.35 -14.56
N GLN A 26 9.53 17.86 -15.01
CA GLN A 26 8.33 18.68 -15.17
C GLN A 26 7.71 19.10 -13.83
N ASP A 27 8.11 18.44 -12.77
CA ASP A 27 7.71 18.74 -11.41
C ASP A 27 8.94 18.96 -10.50
N ALA A 28 8.70 19.45 -9.30
CA ALA A 28 9.77 19.66 -8.33
C ALA A 28 10.39 18.37 -7.77
N SER A 29 10.09 17.19 -8.33
CA SER A 29 10.66 15.89 -7.89
C SER A 29 12.13 15.76 -8.28
N GLY A 30 12.53 16.40 -9.37
CA GLY A 30 13.84 16.23 -9.96
C GLY A 30 14.06 14.84 -10.56
N VAL A 31 12.98 14.11 -10.84
CA VAL A 31 12.99 12.75 -11.41
C VAL A 31 12.16 12.74 -12.69
N VAL A 32 12.78 12.39 -13.80
CA VAL A 32 12.09 12.15 -15.07
C VAL A 32 11.89 10.65 -15.23
N VAL A 33 10.63 10.21 -15.28
CA VAL A 33 10.30 8.83 -15.60
C VAL A 33 10.32 8.66 -17.12
N GLY A 34 11.22 7.82 -17.62
CA GLY A 34 11.42 7.55 -19.02
C GLY A 34 10.58 6.35 -19.52
N PRO A 35 11.12 5.58 -20.48
CA PRO A 35 10.43 4.40 -20.98
C PRO A 35 10.06 3.45 -19.85
N THR A 36 8.85 2.91 -19.91
CA THR A 36 8.32 1.96 -18.93
C THR A 36 7.88 0.67 -19.62
N SER A 37 8.00 -0.44 -18.90
CA SER A 37 7.45 -1.73 -19.31
C SER A 37 6.77 -2.38 -18.13
N ALA A 38 5.61 -3.00 -18.35
CA ALA A 38 4.87 -3.67 -17.31
C ALA A 38 4.34 -5.04 -17.75
N GLU A 39 4.20 -5.94 -16.80
CA GLU A 39 3.50 -7.22 -16.94
C GLU A 39 2.56 -7.43 -15.76
N PRO A 40 1.45 -8.17 -15.93
CA PRO A 40 0.64 -8.61 -14.81
C PRO A 40 1.50 -9.40 -13.80
N PHE A 41 1.23 -9.22 -12.51
CA PHE A 41 1.83 -10.08 -11.48
C PHE A 41 1.35 -11.52 -11.71
N PRO A 42 2.22 -12.55 -11.61
CA PRO A 42 1.83 -13.94 -11.82
C PRO A 42 0.68 -14.37 -10.94
N GLY A 43 -0.24 -15.15 -11.51
CA GLY A 43 -1.40 -15.67 -10.79
C GLY A 43 -1.02 -16.66 -9.67
N PRO A 44 -1.94 -16.92 -8.74
CA PRO A 44 -1.71 -17.89 -7.67
C PRO A 44 -1.63 -19.32 -8.23
N VAL A 45 -0.96 -20.17 -7.48
CA VAL A 45 -0.93 -21.61 -7.74
C VAL A 45 -2.36 -22.16 -7.71
N THR A 46 -2.70 -22.98 -8.70
CA THR A 46 -4.03 -23.60 -8.80
C THR A 46 -4.14 -24.82 -7.87
N GLY A 47 -5.37 -25.14 -7.45
CA GLY A 47 -5.66 -26.33 -6.62
C GLY A 47 -5.34 -26.15 -5.13
N LEU A 48 -4.98 -24.96 -4.68
CA LEU A 48 -4.82 -24.67 -3.27
C LEU A 48 -6.18 -24.67 -2.53
N PRO A 49 -6.18 -25.01 -1.24
CA PRO A 49 -7.39 -24.90 -0.43
C PRO A 49 -7.94 -23.45 -0.41
N PRO A 50 -9.24 -23.24 -0.16
CA PRO A 50 -9.81 -21.91 0.00
C PRO A 50 -9.02 -21.07 1.01
N GLY A 51 -8.81 -19.79 0.72
CA GLY A 51 -8.07 -18.84 1.56
C GLY A 51 -6.55 -18.89 1.41
N TYR A 52 -6.00 -19.92 0.79
CA TYR A 52 -4.56 -19.94 0.47
C TYR A 52 -4.26 -19.06 -0.74
N PHE A 53 -3.20 -18.27 -0.65
CA PHE A 53 -2.75 -17.44 -1.74
C PHE A 53 -1.23 -17.52 -1.87
N GLU A 54 -0.78 -18.46 -2.67
CA GLU A 54 0.63 -18.72 -2.93
C GLU A 54 0.95 -18.50 -4.41
N VAL A 55 2.12 -17.96 -4.71
CA VAL A 55 2.58 -17.75 -6.09
C VAL A 55 3.92 -18.44 -6.29
N ALA A 56 4.07 -19.16 -7.40
CA ALA A 56 5.34 -19.79 -7.75
C ALA A 56 6.43 -18.73 -7.96
N PRO A 57 7.62 -18.88 -7.34
CA PRO A 57 8.62 -17.81 -7.34
C PRO A 57 9.33 -17.63 -8.69
N GLN A 58 9.50 -18.68 -9.48
CA GLN A 58 10.22 -18.61 -10.76
C GLN A 58 9.51 -17.71 -11.79
N PRO A 59 8.18 -17.79 -12.01
CA PRO A 59 7.48 -16.86 -12.89
C PRO A 59 7.64 -15.39 -12.49
N ILE A 60 7.71 -15.09 -11.17
CA ILE A 60 7.93 -13.72 -10.68
C ILE A 60 9.31 -13.20 -11.09
N VAL A 61 10.38 -13.99 -10.83
CA VAL A 61 11.74 -13.62 -11.23
C VAL A 61 11.85 -13.44 -12.74
N ALA A 62 11.20 -14.33 -13.51
CA ALA A 62 11.22 -14.26 -14.96
C ALA A 62 10.49 -13.01 -15.48
N ALA A 63 9.35 -12.62 -14.89
CA ALA A 63 8.62 -11.40 -15.24
C ALA A 63 9.46 -10.15 -14.92
N CYS A 64 10.08 -10.09 -13.74
CA CYS A 64 11.00 -8.99 -13.39
C CYS A 64 12.12 -8.84 -14.44
N ARG A 65 12.76 -9.93 -14.81
CA ARG A 65 13.80 -9.94 -15.83
C ARG A 65 13.28 -9.39 -17.17
N ARG A 66 12.15 -9.90 -17.67
CA ARG A 66 11.60 -9.50 -18.98
C ARG A 66 11.25 -8.02 -19.03
N VAL A 67 10.61 -7.44 -17.98
CA VAL A 67 10.28 -6.01 -18.00
C VAL A 67 11.53 -5.13 -17.98
N MET A 68 12.57 -5.53 -17.24
CA MET A 68 13.86 -4.84 -17.22
C MET A 68 14.57 -4.92 -18.60
N GLU A 69 14.65 -6.10 -19.20
CA GLU A 69 15.26 -6.30 -20.52
C GLU A 69 14.55 -5.49 -21.62
N ARG A 70 13.21 -5.42 -21.59
CA ARG A 70 12.45 -4.61 -22.57
C ARG A 70 12.74 -3.11 -22.41
N VAL A 71 12.72 -2.61 -21.19
CA VAL A 71 13.01 -1.18 -20.93
C VAL A 71 14.41 -0.81 -21.39
N LEU A 72 15.38 -1.69 -21.19
CA LEU A 72 16.76 -1.43 -21.63
C LEU A 72 16.92 -1.53 -23.17
N ALA A 73 16.23 -2.46 -23.81
CA ALA A 73 16.25 -2.61 -25.26
C ALA A 73 15.64 -1.38 -25.99
N GLU A 74 14.66 -0.76 -25.38
CA GLU A 74 13.96 0.43 -25.89
C GLU A 74 14.57 1.77 -25.42
N SER A 75 15.73 1.69 -24.71
CA SER A 75 16.32 2.86 -24.04
C SER A 75 16.82 3.90 -25.03
N PRO A 76 16.31 5.15 -24.97
CA PRO A 76 16.93 6.27 -25.69
C PRO A 76 18.36 6.55 -25.16
N ALA A 77 19.21 7.06 -26.03
CA ALA A 77 20.63 7.33 -25.70
C ALA A 77 20.83 8.21 -24.46
N ARG A 78 19.87 9.11 -24.18
CA ARG A 78 19.91 10.00 -22.98
C ARG A 78 19.88 9.26 -21.65
N PHE A 79 19.34 8.03 -21.60
CA PHE A 79 19.28 7.19 -20.39
C PHE A 79 20.50 6.24 -20.27
N SER A 80 21.49 6.38 -21.11
CA SER A 80 22.71 5.57 -21.07
C SER A 80 23.89 6.42 -20.56
N PRO A 81 24.71 5.85 -19.67
CA PRO A 81 24.64 4.52 -19.08
C PRO A 81 23.81 4.48 -17.79
N VAL A 82 23.10 3.37 -17.55
CA VAL A 82 22.48 3.08 -16.25
C VAL A 82 23.57 2.92 -15.18
N THR A 83 23.46 3.63 -14.06
CA THR A 83 24.47 3.70 -13.00
C THR A 83 24.12 2.89 -11.76
N ALA A 84 22.83 2.63 -11.53
CA ALA A 84 22.34 1.81 -10.41
C ALA A 84 21.00 1.16 -10.76
N VAL A 85 20.70 0.08 -10.05
CA VAL A 85 19.37 -0.54 -10.03
C VAL A 85 18.75 -0.31 -8.66
N VAL A 86 17.54 0.25 -8.67
CA VAL A 86 16.73 0.54 -7.48
C VAL A 86 15.38 -0.15 -7.59
N SER A 87 14.81 -0.59 -6.47
CA SER A 87 13.53 -1.28 -6.53
C SER A 87 12.67 -1.09 -5.30
N CYS A 88 11.36 -1.20 -5.50
CA CYS A 88 10.40 -1.36 -4.42
C CYS A 88 9.49 -2.56 -4.71
N GLY A 89 8.77 -2.99 -3.70
CA GLY A 89 7.81 -4.09 -3.90
C GLY A 89 6.82 -4.21 -2.77
N GLN A 90 5.79 -5.00 -3.04
CA GLN A 90 4.72 -5.31 -2.10
C GLN A 90 5.29 -5.82 -0.76
N MET A 91 4.65 -5.40 0.31
CA MET A 91 5.07 -5.68 1.69
C MET A 91 4.27 -6.82 2.31
N GLY A 92 4.79 -7.41 3.37
CA GLY A 92 4.05 -8.31 4.27
C GLY A 92 4.11 -9.79 3.93
N GLY A 93 4.29 -10.19 2.68
CA GLY A 93 4.45 -11.60 2.29
C GLY A 93 5.85 -12.15 2.57
N VAL A 94 6.03 -13.47 2.44
CA VAL A 94 7.30 -14.15 2.73
C VAL A 94 7.57 -15.30 1.77
N ILE A 95 8.83 -15.54 1.50
CA ILE A 95 9.33 -16.73 0.81
C ILE A 95 10.46 -17.36 1.65
N LEU A 96 10.43 -18.67 1.79
CA LEU A 96 11.51 -19.39 2.45
C LEU A 96 12.59 -19.77 1.44
N VAL A 97 13.84 -19.52 1.79
CA VAL A 97 15.01 -19.84 0.95
C VAL A 97 16.07 -20.60 1.75
N ASP A 98 16.85 -21.41 1.07
CA ASP A 98 18.05 -22.00 1.66
C ASP A 98 19.23 -21.00 1.65
N ARG A 99 20.38 -21.42 2.19
CA ARG A 99 21.60 -20.59 2.25
C ARG A 99 22.13 -20.20 0.86
N GLN A 100 21.82 -20.97 -0.19
CA GLN A 100 22.17 -20.68 -1.57
C GLN A 100 21.17 -19.72 -2.24
N GLY A 101 20.07 -19.36 -1.55
CA GLY A 101 19.00 -18.51 -2.07
C GLY A 101 18.03 -19.24 -3.01
N VAL A 102 18.00 -20.57 -2.96
CA VAL A 102 17.00 -21.36 -3.69
C VAL A 102 15.70 -21.38 -2.87
N ALA A 103 14.57 -21.12 -3.53
CA ALA A 103 13.26 -21.14 -2.88
C ALA A 103 12.94 -22.56 -2.35
N ARG A 104 12.51 -22.62 -1.10
CA ARG A 104 12.03 -23.80 -0.39
C ARG A 104 10.53 -23.75 -0.11
N SER A 105 9.88 -22.63 -0.50
CA SER A 105 8.43 -22.47 -0.52
C SER A 105 8.00 -21.72 -1.77
N ASN A 106 6.69 -21.71 -2.05
CA ASN A 106 6.11 -20.65 -2.85
C ASN A 106 6.22 -19.30 -2.14
N TYR A 107 5.97 -18.20 -2.85
CA TYR A 107 5.73 -16.91 -2.23
C TYR A 107 4.38 -16.95 -1.50
N LEU A 108 4.39 -16.89 -0.18
CA LEU A 108 3.20 -16.77 0.65
C LEU A 108 2.82 -15.30 0.67
N SER A 109 1.75 -14.97 -0.02
CA SER A 109 1.34 -13.58 -0.22
C SER A 109 0.72 -12.99 1.04
N TRP A 110 0.85 -11.68 1.23
CA TRP A 110 0.09 -10.93 2.25
C TRP A 110 -1.44 -11.07 2.09
N ARG A 111 -1.92 -11.51 0.93
CA ARG A 111 -3.33 -11.79 0.62
C ARG A 111 -3.81 -13.13 1.15
N ASP A 112 -2.90 -13.96 1.65
CA ASP A 112 -3.22 -15.29 2.18
C ASP A 112 -4.08 -15.19 3.45
N GLN A 113 -5.18 -15.95 3.48
CA GLN A 113 -6.16 -15.93 4.54
C GLN A 113 -6.26 -17.28 5.28
N ARG A 114 -5.28 -18.20 5.08
CA ARG A 114 -5.32 -19.53 5.75
C ARG A 114 -5.37 -19.45 7.27
N ALA A 115 -4.74 -18.43 7.83
CA ALA A 115 -4.67 -18.24 9.28
C ALA A 115 -6.01 -17.86 9.94
N VAL A 116 -6.94 -17.26 9.19
CA VAL A 116 -8.29 -16.93 9.69
C VAL A 116 -9.35 -17.96 9.32
N GLN A 117 -9.00 -18.99 8.56
CA GLN A 117 -9.95 -20.04 8.25
C GLN A 117 -10.26 -20.86 9.51
N THR A 118 -11.51 -20.80 9.93
CA THR A 118 -12.05 -21.76 10.87
C THR A 118 -12.32 -23.06 10.13
N VAL A 119 -11.66 -24.14 10.55
CA VAL A 119 -11.79 -25.46 9.92
C VAL A 119 -13.21 -25.98 10.14
N GLY A 120 -14.18 -25.42 9.41
CA GLY A 120 -15.60 -25.79 9.45
C GLY A 120 -15.96 -27.00 8.58
N ARG A 121 -14.98 -27.72 8.02
CA ARG A 121 -15.26 -28.91 7.15
C ARG A 121 -14.69 -30.24 7.70
N THR A 122 -13.94 -30.27 8.77
CA THR A 122 -13.49 -31.50 9.41
C THR A 122 -13.33 -31.30 10.94
N GLY A 123 -14.44 -31.31 11.68
CA GLY A 123 -14.43 -31.75 13.08
C GLY A 123 -14.23 -30.71 14.18
N ARG A 124 -14.15 -29.39 13.92
CA ARG A 124 -14.19 -28.37 14.98
C ARG A 124 -15.58 -27.71 15.05
N ALA A 125 -16.04 -27.45 16.29
CA ALA A 125 -17.32 -26.78 16.54
C ALA A 125 -17.33 -25.37 15.91
N ALA A 126 -18.46 -24.97 15.35
CA ALA A 126 -18.70 -23.59 14.92
C ALA A 126 -18.43 -22.65 16.12
N GLY A 127 -17.55 -21.64 15.93
CA GLY A 127 -17.16 -20.69 16.99
C GLY A 127 -15.78 -20.94 17.62
N SER A 128 -15.02 -21.94 17.16
CA SER A 128 -13.62 -22.10 17.62
C SER A 128 -12.76 -20.94 17.08
N PRO A 129 -11.84 -20.35 17.89
CA PRO A 129 -10.96 -19.29 17.45
C PRO A 129 -10.08 -19.74 16.29
N SER A 130 -9.88 -18.87 15.30
CA SER A 130 -8.95 -19.12 14.20
C SER A 130 -7.51 -19.24 14.69
N PHE A 131 -6.60 -19.75 13.84
CA PHE A 131 -5.18 -19.72 14.18
C PHE A 131 -4.69 -18.30 14.46
N PHE A 132 -5.14 -17.32 13.68
CA PHE A 132 -4.78 -15.93 13.87
C PHE A 132 -5.24 -15.37 15.21
N ASP A 133 -6.46 -15.72 15.67
CA ASP A 133 -6.95 -15.33 16.99
C ASP A 133 -6.10 -15.96 18.12
N GLN A 134 -5.74 -17.23 17.98
CA GLN A 134 -4.87 -17.92 18.93
C GLN A 134 -3.46 -17.31 18.95
N LEU A 135 -2.91 -16.96 17.78
CA LEU A 135 -1.62 -16.27 17.68
C LEU A 135 -1.66 -14.90 18.38
N ARG A 136 -2.72 -14.13 18.17
CA ARG A 136 -2.90 -12.83 18.85
C ARG A 136 -2.96 -12.97 20.38
N GLN A 137 -3.56 -14.04 20.90
CA GLN A 137 -3.60 -14.32 22.34
C GLN A 137 -2.23 -14.68 22.93
N ARG A 138 -1.28 -15.14 22.11
CA ARG A 138 0.11 -15.43 22.52
C ARG A 138 0.99 -14.19 22.60
N LEU A 139 0.56 -13.07 22.03
CA LEU A 139 1.27 -11.79 22.06
C LEU A 139 0.89 -11.01 23.32
N THR A 140 1.88 -10.43 23.97
CA THR A 140 1.64 -9.40 24.98
C THR A 140 1.17 -8.10 24.33
N ALA A 141 0.65 -7.17 25.13
CA ALA A 141 0.31 -5.83 24.63
C ALA A 141 1.55 -5.11 24.07
N ASP A 142 2.70 -5.29 24.71
CA ASP A 142 3.97 -4.69 24.27
C ASP A 142 4.47 -5.30 22.95
N ASP A 143 4.35 -6.62 22.76
CA ASP A 143 4.67 -7.24 21.48
C ASP A 143 3.85 -6.63 20.34
N TRP A 144 2.53 -6.52 20.57
CA TRP A 144 1.61 -5.96 19.59
C TRP A 144 1.96 -4.53 19.20
N LEU A 145 2.33 -3.71 20.19
CA LEU A 145 2.75 -2.33 19.96
C LEU A 145 4.12 -2.29 19.28
N ASN A 146 5.09 -3.06 19.78
CA ASN A 146 6.45 -3.07 19.24
C ASN A 146 6.55 -3.63 17.82
N LEU A 147 5.61 -4.48 17.39
CA LEU A 147 5.45 -4.88 15.99
C LEU A 147 4.78 -3.80 15.13
N GLY A 148 4.49 -2.62 15.68
CA GLY A 148 3.80 -1.54 14.96
C GLY A 148 2.36 -1.88 14.58
N ARG A 149 1.71 -2.81 15.27
CA ARG A 149 0.36 -3.34 14.93
C ARG A 149 0.28 -3.92 13.50
N GLU A 150 1.40 -4.41 12.96
CA GLU A 150 1.50 -4.93 11.58
C GLU A 150 1.22 -6.44 11.46
N LEU A 151 0.80 -7.09 12.55
CA LEU A 151 0.40 -8.49 12.46
C LEU A 151 -0.97 -8.60 11.79
N GLN A 152 -0.99 -9.19 10.61
CA GLN A 152 -2.17 -9.43 9.78
C GLN A 152 -2.24 -10.93 9.42
N PRO A 153 -3.40 -11.46 9.00
CA PRO A 153 -3.52 -12.88 8.63
C PRO A 153 -2.49 -13.36 7.61
N GLY A 154 -2.16 -12.56 6.60
CA GLY A 154 -1.17 -12.88 5.57
C GLY A 154 0.23 -12.31 5.83
N SER A 155 0.50 -11.71 7.02
CA SER A 155 1.84 -11.20 7.32
C SER A 155 2.85 -12.33 7.50
N ALA A 156 4.11 -12.03 7.21
CA ALA A 156 5.19 -13.02 7.29
C ALA A 156 5.25 -13.75 8.64
N LEU A 157 5.18 -13.02 9.76
CA LEU A 157 5.20 -13.66 11.09
C LEU A 157 4.01 -14.58 11.30
N THR A 158 2.83 -14.20 10.84
CA THR A 158 1.64 -15.07 10.93
C THR A 158 1.84 -16.34 10.09
N MET A 159 2.34 -16.20 8.87
CA MET A 159 2.57 -17.35 7.98
C MET A 159 3.66 -18.27 8.52
N LEU A 160 4.78 -17.73 9.00
CA LEU A 160 5.85 -18.54 9.60
C LEU A 160 5.37 -19.27 10.86
N SER A 161 4.61 -18.60 11.73
CA SER A 161 4.03 -19.20 12.92
C SER A 161 3.00 -20.28 12.57
N TRP A 162 2.21 -20.05 11.50
CA TRP A 162 1.27 -21.04 11.00
C TRP A 162 2.00 -22.30 10.51
N LEU A 163 3.05 -22.13 9.69
CA LEU A 163 3.87 -23.24 9.20
C LEU A 163 4.52 -24.00 10.36
N ALA A 164 5.04 -23.29 11.37
CA ALA A 164 5.63 -23.89 12.55
C ALA A 164 4.64 -24.76 13.32
N SER A 165 3.42 -24.26 13.57
CA SER A 165 2.37 -24.96 14.31
C SER A 165 1.81 -26.18 13.56
N HIS A 166 1.91 -26.19 12.23
CA HIS A 166 1.48 -27.32 11.37
C HIS A 166 2.64 -28.24 10.96
N GLN A 167 3.80 -28.10 11.60
CA GLN A 167 5.00 -28.93 11.35
C GLN A 167 5.46 -28.89 9.87
N GLN A 168 5.23 -27.77 9.18
CA GLN A 168 5.61 -27.52 7.79
C GLN A 168 6.84 -26.61 7.66
N LEU A 169 7.43 -26.21 8.78
CA LEU A 169 8.61 -25.38 8.84
C LEU A 169 9.87 -26.19 9.11
N ASP A 170 10.87 -26.08 8.23
CA ASP A 170 12.21 -26.61 8.49
C ASP A 170 12.90 -25.77 9.57
N ARG A 171 13.19 -26.40 10.73
CA ARG A 171 13.83 -25.77 11.89
C ARG A 171 15.32 -26.10 12.01
N SER A 172 15.94 -26.64 10.98
CA SER A 172 17.37 -27.00 10.98
C SER A 172 18.30 -25.78 11.03
N GLY A 173 17.79 -24.57 10.76
CA GLY A 173 18.60 -23.36 10.58
C GLY A 173 19.18 -23.21 9.16
N GLU A 174 18.88 -24.14 8.26
CA GLU A 174 19.31 -24.07 6.86
C GLU A 174 18.39 -23.21 5.99
N VAL A 175 17.15 -22.98 6.46
CA VAL A 175 16.13 -22.22 5.74
C VAL A 175 15.84 -20.91 6.46
N GLY A 176 15.67 -19.83 5.69
CA GLY A 176 15.34 -18.51 6.23
C GLY A 176 14.32 -17.75 5.39
N PRO A 177 13.61 -16.78 6.00
CA PRO A 177 12.62 -15.97 5.31
C PRO A 177 13.28 -14.80 4.56
N LEU A 178 12.72 -14.44 3.40
CA LEU A 178 13.01 -13.20 2.68
C LEU A 178 11.71 -12.51 2.26
N SER A 179 11.78 -11.19 2.02
CA SER A 179 10.74 -10.51 1.28
C SER A 179 10.76 -10.96 -0.18
N LEU A 180 9.66 -10.72 -0.90
CA LEU A 180 9.60 -11.05 -2.32
C LEU A 180 10.70 -10.33 -3.12
N GLY A 181 10.88 -9.02 -2.88
CA GLY A 181 11.86 -8.22 -3.62
C GLY A 181 13.30 -8.64 -3.33
N ASP A 182 13.64 -8.91 -2.08
CA ASP A 182 14.98 -9.37 -1.71
C ASP A 182 15.26 -10.76 -2.29
N TYR A 183 14.26 -11.64 -2.37
CA TYR A 183 14.38 -12.91 -3.08
C TYR A 183 14.64 -12.71 -4.58
N VAL A 184 13.92 -11.82 -5.23
CA VAL A 184 14.12 -11.53 -6.67
C VAL A 184 15.58 -11.10 -6.91
N TRP A 185 16.12 -10.19 -6.11
CA TRP A 185 17.52 -9.77 -6.25
C TRP A 185 18.54 -10.83 -5.84
N ARG A 186 18.19 -11.68 -4.88
CA ARG A 186 19.01 -12.86 -4.57
C ARG A 186 19.17 -13.75 -5.80
N ARG A 187 18.13 -13.86 -6.63
CA ARG A 187 18.13 -14.71 -7.86
C ARG A 187 18.73 -14.00 -9.08
N LEU A 188 18.54 -12.69 -9.21
CA LEU A 188 18.99 -11.94 -10.39
C LEU A 188 20.39 -11.36 -10.24
N ALA A 189 20.79 -10.94 -9.05
CA ALA A 189 22.02 -10.20 -8.78
C ALA A 189 22.93 -10.85 -7.73
N GLY A 190 22.62 -12.05 -7.24
CA GLY A 190 23.39 -12.71 -6.19
C GLY A 190 23.43 -11.93 -4.88
N SER A 191 22.43 -11.06 -4.61
CA SER A 191 22.36 -10.22 -3.42
C SER A 191 22.57 -11.03 -2.15
N ARG A 192 23.18 -10.41 -1.13
CA ARG A 192 23.35 -11.04 0.19
C ARG A 192 22.00 -11.41 0.83
N HIS A 193 22.02 -12.33 1.79
CA HIS A 193 20.84 -12.70 2.57
C HIS A 193 20.48 -11.57 3.54
N GLY A 194 19.62 -10.67 3.10
CA GLY A 194 19.20 -9.48 3.82
C GLY A 194 17.79 -9.07 3.49
N ILE A 195 17.24 -8.20 4.30
CA ILE A 195 15.92 -7.59 4.11
C ILE A 195 16.01 -6.07 4.29
N ALA A 196 15.46 -5.33 3.35
CA ALA A 196 15.36 -3.88 3.50
C ALA A 196 14.56 -3.53 4.76
N ARG A 197 15.00 -2.53 5.52
CA ARG A 197 14.34 -2.10 6.76
C ARG A 197 12.84 -1.83 6.56
N THR A 198 12.47 -1.18 5.48
CA THR A 198 11.06 -0.89 5.14
C THR A 198 10.25 -2.14 4.77
N GLN A 199 10.88 -3.23 4.35
CA GLN A 199 10.24 -4.53 4.09
C GLN A 199 10.10 -5.37 5.37
N ALA A 200 10.85 -5.04 6.44
CA ALA A 200 10.83 -5.76 7.71
C ALA A 200 9.70 -5.30 8.65
N ASN A 201 8.64 -4.71 8.10
CA ASN A 201 7.44 -4.34 8.88
C ASN A 201 6.82 -5.59 9.54
N GLY A 202 6.52 -5.48 10.82
CA GLY A 202 6.03 -6.61 11.63
C GLY A 202 7.10 -7.66 11.99
N TRP A 203 8.40 -7.45 11.63
CA TRP A 203 9.52 -8.30 12.04
C TRP A 203 10.39 -7.63 13.10
N LEU A 204 10.40 -6.29 13.08
CA LEU A 204 11.21 -5.48 13.99
C LEU A 204 10.47 -5.23 15.31
N ASN A 205 11.21 -5.22 16.37
CA ASN A 205 10.81 -4.50 17.57
C ASN A 205 11.13 -3.01 17.34
N LEU A 206 10.10 -2.20 17.14
CA LEU A 206 10.24 -0.79 16.79
C LEU A 206 10.87 0.06 17.90
N SER A 207 10.80 -0.39 19.17
CA SER A 207 11.47 0.28 20.28
C SER A 207 12.99 0.17 20.21
N THR A 208 13.50 -0.94 19.64
CA THR A 208 14.94 -1.20 19.52
C THR A 208 15.46 -1.06 18.10
N GLY A 209 14.58 -1.07 17.10
CA GLY A 209 14.93 -1.09 15.68
C GLY A 209 15.55 -2.40 15.20
N GLN A 210 15.54 -3.47 16.02
CA GLN A 210 16.12 -4.77 15.73
C GLN A 210 15.04 -5.82 15.48
N LEU A 211 15.41 -6.96 14.88
CA LEU A 211 14.52 -8.12 14.76
C LEU A 211 14.01 -8.55 16.14
N HIS A 212 12.72 -8.84 16.25
CA HIS A 212 12.07 -9.16 17.53
C HIS A 212 12.37 -10.61 17.99
N ARG A 213 13.64 -10.89 18.35
CA ARG A 213 14.18 -12.22 18.63
C ARG A 213 13.41 -12.95 19.73
N ASP A 214 13.12 -12.28 20.85
CA ASP A 214 12.38 -12.88 21.98
C ASP A 214 10.99 -13.36 21.57
N LEU A 215 10.32 -12.60 20.68
CA LEU A 215 9.04 -13.03 20.14
C LEU A 215 9.22 -14.23 19.21
N PHE A 216 10.29 -14.27 18.40
CA PHE A 216 10.54 -15.40 17.50
C PHE A 216 10.78 -16.71 18.28
N GLU A 217 11.40 -16.65 19.47
CA GLU A 217 11.54 -17.80 20.35
C GLU A 217 10.15 -18.29 20.85
N ARG A 218 9.32 -17.38 21.34
CA ARG A 218 7.97 -17.72 21.80
C ARG A 218 7.05 -18.24 20.70
N LEU A 219 7.29 -17.83 19.46
CA LEU A 219 6.57 -18.30 18.28
C LEU A 219 7.18 -19.56 17.65
N GLU A 220 8.28 -20.08 18.21
CA GLU A 220 9.01 -21.27 17.76
C GLU A 220 9.55 -21.15 16.32
N ILE A 221 9.96 -19.94 15.93
CA ILE A 221 10.54 -19.62 14.61
C ILE A 221 11.95 -19.05 14.71
N ALA A 222 12.53 -18.98 15.90
CA ALA A 222 13.86 -18.41 16.12
C ALA A 222 14.99 -19.19 15.43
N ALA A 223 14.82 -20.50 15.22
CA ALA A 223 15.80 -21.36 14.56
C ALA A 223 16.00 -21.08 13.06
N LEU A 224 15.12 -20.29 12.43
CA LEU A 224 15.26 -19.90 11.04
C LEU A 224 16.54 -19.08 10.83
N ASN A 225 17.13 -19.19 9.65
CA ASN A 225 18.22 -18.32 9.21
C ASN A 225 17.66 -16.92 8.86
N TRP A 226 17.46 -16.08 9.87
CA TRP A 226 16.90 -14.75 9.72
C TRP A 226 17.85 -13.83 8.96
N PRO A 227 17.35 -13.02 8.01
CA PRO A 227 18.15 -12.10 7.23
C PRO A 227 18.74 -10.97 8.07
N LEU A 228 19.82 -10.37 7.58
CA LEU A 228 20.30 -9.10 8.09
C LEU A 228 19.32 -7.97 7.71
N VAL A 229 19.04 -7.07 8.62
CA VAL A 229 18.32 -5.83 8.28
C VAL A 229 19.30 -4.89 7.57
N ILE A 230 18.92 -4.43 6.40
CA ILE A 230 19.76 -3.62 5.51
C ILE A 230 19.10 -2.26 5.35
N ASP A 231 19.90 -1.22 5.51
CA ASP A 231 19.46 0.14 5.24
C ASP A 231 19.48 0.44 3.74
N GLU A 232 18.64 1.37 3.30
CA GLU A 232 18.39 1.70 1.90
C GLU A 232 19.62 2.18 1.11
N HIS A 233 20.61 2.75 1.80
CA HIS A 233 21.83 3.27 1.17
C HIS A 233 22.88 2.21 0.84
N GLN A 234 22.63 0.94 1.15
CA GLN A 234 23.60 -0.14 0.93
C GLN A 234 23.30 -0.91 -0.36
N ALA A 235 24.29 -0.98 -1.25
CA ALA A 235 24.24 -1.92 -2.35
C ALA A 235 24.34 -3.35 -1.80
N THR A 236 23.49 -4.23 -2.28
CA THR A 236 23.36 -5.61 -1.78
C THR A 236 23.87 -6.66 -2.75
N GLY A 237 24.03 -6.32 -4.02
CA GLY A 237 24.45 -7.21 -5.08
C GLY A 237 24.85 -6.44 -6.33
N THR A 238 25.13 -7.17 -7.39
CA THR A 238 25.53 -6.62 -8.68
C THR A 238 24.72 -7.28 -9.78
N TRP A 239 24.04 -6.48 -10.57
CA TRP A 239 23.35 -6.96 -11.76
C TRP A 239 24.26 -6.82 -12.97
N SER A 240 24.38 -7.90 -13.75
CA SER A 240 25.19 -7.91 -14.96
C SER A 240 24.32 -7.67 -16.18
N GLU A 241 24.48 -6.52 -16.80
CA GLU A 241 23.91 -6.23 -18.12
C GLU A 241 24.77 -6.89 -19.19
N ALA A 242 24.19 -7.82 -19.94
CA ALA A 242 24.83 -8.41 -21.12
C ALA A 242 24.38 -7.65 -22.36
N SER A 243 25.12 -6.65 -22.80
CA SER A 243 25.03 -6.13 -24.16
C SER A 243 25.97 -6.87 -25.08
N GLN A 244 25.77 -6.79 -26.41
CA GLN A 244 26.52 -7.60 -27.41
C GLN A 244 28.06 -7.48 -27.34
N HIS A 245 28.62 -6.49 -26.63
CA HIS A 245 30.06 -6.22 -26.60
C HIS A 245 30.65 -5.82 -25.24
N VAL A 246 29.83 -5.54 -24.21
CA VAL A 246 30.33 -5.11 -22.90
C VAL A 246 29.48 -5.73 -21.79
N ARG A 247 30.15 -6.49 -20.91
CA ARG A 247 29.55 -6.92 -19.64
C ARG A 247 29.78 -5.80 -18.63
N ARG A 248 28.66 -5.15 -18.24
CA ARG A 248 28.69 -4.09 -17.24
C ARG A 248 28.09 -4.58 -15.93
N GLU A 249 28.79 -4.32 -14.86
CA GLU A 249 28.34 -4.60 -13.51
C GLU A 249 27.70 -3.33 -12.91
N ILE A 250 26.41 -3.43 -12.55
CA ILE A 250 25.62 -2.32 -12.04
C ILE A 250 25.22 -2.64 -10.61
N PRO A 251 25.52 -1.75 -9.63
CA PRO A 251 25.12 -1.98 -8.24
C PRO A 251 23.62 -2.05 -8.10
N VAL A 252 23.15 -3.02 -7.30
CA VAL A 252 21.75 -3.24 -6.95
C VAL A 252 21.55 -2.87 -5.49
N TYR A 253 20.64 -1.95 -5.22
CA TYR A 253 20.25 -1.58 -3.87
C TYR A 253 19.13 -2.49 -3.35
N SER A 254 18.98 -2.56 -2.02
CA SER A 254 17.93 -3.38 -1.39
C SER A 254 16.54 -2.98 -1.87
N CYS A 255 15.64 -3.97 -2.02
CA CYS A 255 14.25 -3.71 -2.42
C CYS A 255 13.47 -3.10 -1.26
N VAL A 256 13.05 -1.84 -1.38
CA VAL A 256 12.31 -1.13 -0.34
C VAL A 256 10.80 -1.43 -0.41
N GLY A 257 10.04 -1.08 0.63
CA GLY A 257 8.58 -1.21 0.63
C GLY A 257 7.92 -0.26 -0.38
N ASP A 258 6.92 -0.74 -1.11
CA ASP A 258 6.16 0.04 -2.09
C ASP A 258 5.43 1.24 -1.46
N HIS A 259 4.78 1.06 -0.31
CA HIS A 259 4.07 2.12 0.39
C HIS A 259 4.99 3.26 0.88
N PRO A 260 6.08 3.00 1.64
CA PRO A 260 7.07 4.04 1.95
C PRO A 260 7.63 4.73 0.69
N CYS A 261 7.87 3.96 -0.37
CA CYS A 261 8.40 4.48 -1.62
C CYS A 261 7.40 5.42 -2.33
N ALA A 262 6.12 5.05 -2.39
CA ALA A 262 5.08 5.92 -2.95
C ALA A 262 4.97 7.24 -2.17
N LEU A 263 5.03 7.21 -0.84
CA LEU A 263 5.03 8.42 -0.01
C LEU A 263 6.28 9.29 -0.24
N MET A 264 7.44 8.68 -0.47
CA MET A 264 8.63 9.41 -0.91
C MET A 264 8.37 10.12 -2.25
N GLY A 265 7.73 9.44 -3.20
CA GLY A 265 7.36 10.00 -4.50
C GLY A 265 6.36 11.14 -4.42
N THR A 266 5.48 11.13 -3.43
CA THR A 266 4.60 12.27 -3.13
C THR A 266 5.33 13.40 -2.40
N ARG A 267 6.60 13.23 -2.04
CA ARG A 267 7.42 14.19 -1.28
C ARG A 267 6.82 14.53 0.08
N LEU A 268 6.26 13.53 0.76
CA LEU A 268 5.76 13.72 2.12
C LEU A 268 6.90 14.14 3.05
N GLU A 269 6.69 15.23 3.77
CA GLU A 269 7.65 15.81 4.71
C GLU A 269 7.17 15.63 6.18
N PRO A 270 8.09 15.68 7.15
CA PRO A 270 7.71 15.72 8.56
C PRO A 270 6.76 16.88 8.85
N GLY A 271 5.73 16.62 9.65
CA GLY A 271 4.68 17.60 9.94
C GLY A 271 3.54 17.65 8.92
N GLU A 272 3.65 16.96 7.79
CA GLU A 272 2.56 16.82 6.81
C GLU A 272 1.71 15.57 7.07
N LEU A 273 0.47 15.60 6.56
CA LEU A 273 -0.45 14.47 6.52
C LEU A 273 -0.62 14.01 5.08
N SER A 274 -0.47 12.72 4.79
CA SER A 274 -0.74 12.15 3.48
C SER A 274 -2.09 11.43 3.45
N ILE A 275 -2.87 11.66 2.40
CA ILE A 275 -4.10 10.92 2.10
C ILE A 275 -4.00 10.40 0.68
N ASN A 276 -3.84 9.10 0.57
CA ASN A 276 -3.86 8.41 -0.72
C ASN A 276 -5.21 7.76 -0.94
N VAL A 277 -5.85 8.04 -2.09
CA VAL A 277 -7.16 7.50 -2.46
C VAL A 277 -7.10 6.88 -3.84
N SER A 278 -6.98 5.56 -3.86
CA SER A 278 -6.87 4.74 -5.07
C SER A 278 -7.88 3.58 -5.02
N THR A 279 -7.51 2.37 -5.40
CA THR A 279 -8.32 1.16 -5.22
C THR A 279 -8.60 0.89 -3.74
N GLY A 280 -7.57 0.99 -2.89
CA GLY A 280 -7.66 1.14 -1.45
C GLY A 280 -7.27 2.56 -1.05
N SER A 281 -7.40 2.92 0.23
CA SER A 281 -6.93 4.20 0.72
C SER A 281 -6.27 4.12 2.08
N GLN A 282 -5.51 5.15 2.38
CA GLN A 282 -4.72 5.26 3.59
C GLN A 282 -4.47 6.72 3.99
N VAL A 283 -4.37 6.92 5.30
CA VAL A 283 -3.93 8.18 5.91
C VAL A 283 -2.61 7.92 6.60
N SER A 284 -1.60 8.75 6.36
CA SER A 284 -0.24 8.51 6.82
C SER A 284 0.45 9.79 7.27
N ARG A 285 1.38 9.66 8.23
CA ARG A 285 2.22 10.75 8.74
C ARG A 285 3.61 10.23 9.11
N LEU A 286 4.65 11.00 8.83
CA LEU A 286 6.01 10.68 9.28
C LEU A 286 6.19 11.01 10.76
N SER A 287 7.04 10.24 11.44
CA SER A 287 7.42 10.43 12.83
C SER A 287 8.90 10.11 13.01
N GLU A 288 9.60 10.89 13.82
CA GLU A 288 11.00 10.63 14.18
C GLU A 288 11.10 9.65 15.35
N LEU A 289 10.07 9.58 16.18
CA LEU A 289 10.05 8.78 17.39
C LEU A 289 8.96 7.71 17.32
N PHE A 290 9.26 6.56 17.91
CA PHE A 290 8.26 5.52 18.08
C PHE A 290 7.28 5.91 19.19
N GLN A 291 6.07 6.25 18.79
CA GLN A 291 4.94 6.57 19.67
C GLN A 291 3.79 5.63 19.35
N PRO A 292 3.57 4.58 20.15
CA PRO A 292 2.46 3.67 19.91
C PRO A 292 1.12 4.37 20.01
N GLY A 293 0.26 4.14 19.02
CA GLY A 293 -1.08 4.74 18.96
C GLY A 293 -2.12 3.75 18.42
N PRO A 294 -3.36 4.20 18.20
CA PRO A 294 -4.41 3.37 17.60
C PRO A 294 -4.27 3.29 16.07
N TYR A 295 -3.05 3.18 15.57
CA TYR A 295 -2.64 3.13 14.17
C TYR A 295 -1.49 2.14 13.97
N GLN A 296 -1.17 1.82 12.74
CA GLN A 296 0.01 1.04 12.37
C GLN A 296 1.25 1.94 12.34
N THR A 297 2.39 1.41 12.77
CA THR A 297 3.69 2.08 12.66
C THR A 297 4.65 1.19 11.88
N ARG A 298 5.26 1.75 10.84
CA ARG A 298 6.19 1.06 9.93
C ARG A 298 7.54 1.75 9.91
N PRO A 299 8.63 1.02 9.67
CA PRO A 299 9.90 1.66 9.32
C PRO A 299 9.75 2.53 8.07
N TYR A 300 10.42 3.68 8.09
CA TYR A 300 10.56 4.57 6.95
C TYR A 300 12.03 4.85 6.68
N PHE A 301 12.36 5.63 5.66
CA PHE A 301 13.73 5.94 5.26
C PHE A 301 14.43 6.85 6.27
N ALA A 302 15.76 6.83 6.26
CA ALA A 302 16.63 7.62 7.14
C ALA A 302 16.31 7.45 8.65
N GLY A 303 15.90 6.24 9.05
CA GLY A 303 15.58 5.93 10.45
C GLY A 303 14.25 6.47 10.94
N GLN A 304 13.50 7.17 10.11
CA GLN A 304 12.15 7.64 10.46
C GLN A 304 11.14 6.50 10.50
N LEU A 305 9.97 6.79 11.04
CA LEU A 305 8.82 5.90 11.12
C LEU A 305 7.65 6.50 10.34
N LEU A 306 6.79 5.62 9.85
CA LEU A 306 5.55 5.94 9.18
C LEU A 306 4.38 5.48 10.03
N ASN A 307 3.65 6.41 10.62
CA ASN A 307 2.36 6.13 11.24
C ASN A 307 1.28 6.15 10.17
N THR A 308 0.46 5.10 10.11
CA THR A 308 -0.51 4.95 9.02
C THR A 308 -1.76 4.22 9.47
N ILE A 309 -2.90 4.53 8.84
CA ILE A 309 -4.14 3.77 8.93
C ILE A 309 -4.50 3.36 7.51
N THR A 310 -4.47 2.06 7.25
CA THR A 310 -4.66 1.48 5.92
C THR A 310 -6.01 0.78 5.80
N HIS A 311 -6.36 0.28 4.59
CA HIS A 311 -7.59 -0.46 4.30
C HIS A 311 -8.87 0.36 4.54
N LEU A 312 -8.79 1.66 4.28
CA LEU A 312 -9.98 2.53 4.31
C LEU A 312 -10.81 2.30 3.03
N PRO A 313 -12.14 2.44 3.12
CA PRO A 313 -13.01 2.38 1.95
C PRO A 313 -12.60 3.37 0.86
N ALA A 314 -12.47 2.88 -0.38
CA ALA A 314 -12.09 3.67 -1.55
C ALA A 314 -12.66 3.05 -2.84
N GLY A 315 -11.91 3.08 -3.95
CA GLY A 315 -12.37 2.61 -5.26
C GLY A 315 -12.93 1.20 -5.25
N ARG A 316 -12.34 0.28 -4.48
CA ARG A 316 -12.86 -1.09 -4.35
C ARG A 316 -14.27 -1.13 -3.73
N SER A 317 -14.52 -0.29 -2.73
CA SER A 317 -15.85 -0.19 -2.11
C SER A 317 -16.86 0.50 -3.02
N LEU A 318 -16.45 1.54 -3.74
CA LEU A 318 -17.30 2.18 -4.74
C LEU A 318 -17.64 1.22 -5.88
N ASN A 319 -16.70 0.36 -6.30
CA ASN A 319 -16.98 -0.65 -7.32
C ASN A 319 -18.05 -1.66 -6.90
N VAL A 320 -18.25 -1.93 -5.61
CA VAL A 320 -19.39 -2.76 -5.15
C VAL A 320 -20.72 -2.11 -5.56
N LEU A 321 -20.86 -0.79 -5.41
CA LEU A 321 -22.06 -0.06 -5.85
C LEU A 321 -22.18 -0.03 -7.37
N ILE A 322 -21.06 0.18 -8.08
CA ILE A 322 -21.00 0.13 -9.56
C ILE A 322 -21.40 -1.25 -10.09
N ASP A 323 -20.86 -2.31 -9.48
CA ASP A 323 -21.16 -3.68 -9.86
C ASP A 323 -22.63 -4.03 -9.66
N PHE A 324 -23.21 -3.59 -8.54
CA PHE A 324 -24.64 -3.74 -8.28
C PHE A 324 -25.50 -3.01 -9.35
N MET A 325 -25.18 -1.77 -9.68
CA MET A 325 -25.91 -0.97 -10.67
C MET A 325 -25.84 -1.56 -12.08
N THR A 326 -24.72 -2.19 -12.44
CA THR A 326 -24.46 -2.73 -13.78
C THR A 326 -24.74 -4.23 -13.88
N GLU A 327 -25.12 -4.89 -12.79
CA GLU A 327 -25.34 -6.35 -12.74
C GLU A 327 -26.40 -6.80 -13.75
N TRP A 328 -27.55 -6.14 -13.79
CA TRP A 328 -28.63 -6.49 -14.69
C TRP A 328 -28.24 -6.33 -16.16
N GLN A 329 -27.55 -5.25 -16.51
CA GLN A 329 -27.06 -4.99 -17.86
C GLN A 329 -26.10 -6.12 -18.31
N ARG A 330 -25.16 -6.51 -17.44
CA ARG A 330 -24.22 -7.61 -17.70
C ARG A 330 -24.97 -8.94 -17.87
N ALA A 331 -25.92 -9.22 -16.98
CA ALA A 331 -26.72 -10.44 -17.03
C ALA A 331 -27.60 -10.53 -18.29
N SER A 332 -28.04 -9.40 -18.84
CA SER A 332 -28.85 -9.31 -20.07
C SER A 332 -28.03 -9.40 -21.36
N GLY A 333 -26.69 -9.59 -21.26
CA GLY A 333 -25.82 -9.65 -22.43
C GLY A 333 -25.55 -8.26 -23.07
N GLY A 334 -25.83 -7.17 -22.38
CA GLY A 334 -25.48 -5.81 -22.81
C GLY A 334 -23.97 -5.60 -22.91
N PRO A 335 -23.51 -4.66 -23.75
CA PRO A 335 -22.10 -4.36 -23.86
C PRO A 335 -21.55 -3.84 -22.51
N PRO A 336 -20.28 -4.16 -22.15
CA PRO A 336 -19.67 -3.62 -20.95
C PRO A 336 -19.63 -2.08 -21.05
N THR A 337 -20.15 -1.41 -20.01
CA THR A 337 -20.18 0.05 -19.91
C THR A 337 -19.38 0.45 -18.69
N ASP A 338 -18.48 1.41 -18.82
CA ASP A 338 -17.87 2.09 -17.68
C ASP A 338 -18.77 3.28 -17.25
N PRO A 339 -19.51 3.18 -16.15
CA PRO A 339 -20.45 4.22 -15.74
C PRO A 339 -19.77 5.36 -14.94
N TRP A 340 -18.48 5.32 -14.75
CA TRP A 340 -17.80 6.25 -13.83
C TRP A 340 -18.00 7.72 -14.19
N ASP A 341 -17.92 8.09 -15.46
CA ASP A 341 -18.09 9.50 -15.89
C ASP A 341 -19.52 9.96 -15.64
N TYR A 342 -20.51 9.11 -15.89
CA TYR A 342 -21.90 9.37 -15.56
C TYR A 342 -22.12 9.53 -14.05
N VAL A 343 -21.56 8.64 -13.24
CA VAL A 343 -21.66 8.67 -11.78
C VAL A 343 -21.03 9.95 -11.21
N ILE A 344 -19.86 10.35 -11.71
CA ILE A 344 -19.18 11.57 -11.27
C ILE A 344 -20.02 12.82 -11.59
N ASP A 345 -20.51 12.91 -12.82
CA ASP A 345 -21.36 14.04 -13.25
C ASP A 345 -22.65 14.12 -12.42
N GLN A 346 -23.35 13.00 -12.22
CA GLN A 346 -24.58 12.96 -11.45
C GLN A 346 -24.35 13.29 -9.95
N ALA A 347 -23.25 12.83 -9.36
CA ALA A 347 -22.90 13.15 -7.98
C ALA A 347 -22.57 14.64 -7.81
N GLN A 348 -21.87 15.23 -8.76
CA GLN A 348 -21.57 16.66 -8.77
C GLN A 348 -22.88 17.49 -8.81
N ARG A 349 -23.79 17.19 -9.75
CA ARG A 349 -25.09 17.87 -9.88
C ARG A 349 -25.95 17.73 -8.62
N ALA A 350 -25.95 16.54 -8.00
CA ALA A 350 -26.69 16.32 -6.76
C ALA A 350 -26.17 17.21 -5.63
N SER A 351 -24.85 17.28 -5.46
CA SER A 351 -24.20 18.12 -4.46
C SER A 351 -24.44 19.61 -4.67
N GLU A 352 -24.40 20.08 -5.92
CA GLU A 352 -24.69 21.49 -6.26
C GLU A 352 -26.15 21.84 -5.96
N ARG A 353 -27.11 20.97 -6.27
CA ARG A 353 -28.53 21.14 -5.95
C ARG A 353 -28.72 21.24 -4.45
N GLU A 354 -28.20 20.30 -3.68
CA GLU A 354 -28.30 20.28 -2.22
C GLU A 354 -27.74 21.58 -1.61
N SER A 355 -26.59 22.03 -2.10
CA SER A 355 -25.97 23.28 -1.64
C SER A 355 -26.85 24.51 -1.92
N SER A 356 -27.51 24.56 -3.09
CA SER A 356 -28.41 25.64 -3.48
C SER A 356 -29.68 25.64 -2.64
N GLU A 357 -30.28 24.49 -2.37
CA GLU A 357 -31.47 24.33 -1.53
C GLU A 357 -31.21 24.75 -0.07
N ARG A 358 -30.05 24.34 0.49
CA ARG A 358 -29.61 24.78 1.82
C ARG A 358 -29.40 26.30 1.89
N ALA A 359 -28.79 26.90 0.85
CA ALA A 359 -28.60 28.35 0.78
C ALA A 359 -29.94 29.12 0.67
N ALA A 360 -30.94 28.54 0.02
CA ALA A 360 -32.31 29.07 -0.05
C ALA A 360 -33.12 28.95 1.24
N GLY A 361 -32.56 28.29 2.28
CA GLY A 361 -33.21 28.13 3.60
C GLY A 361 -34.29 27.05 3.61
N ASP A 362 -34.31 26.18 2.62
CA ASP A 362 -35.26 25.07 2.56
C ASP A 362 -34.93 24.05 3.67
N ARG A 363 -35.75 24.06 4.73
CA ARG A 363 -35.63 23.13 5.87
C ARG A 363 -36.20 21.73 5.57
N SER A 364 -36.79 21.55 4.40
CA SER A 364 -37.31 20.23 3.96
C SER A 364 -36.23 19.28 3.46
N VAL A 365 -34.97 19.71 3.40
CA VAL A 365 -33.81 18.80 3.18
C VAL A 365 -33.78 17.86 4.37
N SER A 366 -34.55 16.76 4.26
CA SER A 366 -34.61 15.64 5.21
C SER A 366 -33.20 15.12 5.49
N GLU A 367 -33.02 14.44 6.62
CA GLU A 367 -31.77 13.69 6.88
C GLU A 367 -31.36 12.96 5.61
N GLY A 368 -30.21 13.37 5.03
CA GLY A 368 -29.78 12.92 3.72
C GLY A 368 -29.51 11.41 3.69
N LEU A 369 -29.41 10.84 2.51
CA LEU A 369 -29.03 9.44 2.34
C LEU A 369 -27.69 9.18 3.05
N GLY A 370 -27.65 8.24 3.98
CA GLY A 370 -26.44 7.79 4.66
C GLY A 370 -25.82 6.61 3.92
N VAL A 371 -24.52 6.65 3.65
CA VAL A 371 -23.79 5.55 3.01
C VAL A 371 -22.58 5.18 3.86
N ASP A 372 -22.50 3.91 4.29
CA ASP A 372 -21.29 3.32 4.87
C ASP A 372 -20.69 2.35 3.87
N LEU A 373 -19.45 2.61 3.50
CA LEU A 373 -18.70 1.85 2.49
C LEU A 373 -17.80 0.76 3.08
N ALA A 374 -17.96 0.39 4.35
CA ALA A 374 -17.13 -0.62 5.03
C ALA A 374 -17.43 -2.06 4.55
N PHE A 375 -17.51 -2.30 3.25
CA PHE A 375 -17.81 -3.62 2.66
C PHE A 375 -16.67 -4.65 2.82
N PHE A 376 -15.50 -4.22 3.26
CA PHE A 376 -14.32 -5.05 3.43
C PHE A 376 -13.72 -4.84 4.81
N ALA A 377 -13.18 -5.89 5.41
CA ALA A 377 -12.55 -5.81 6.71
C ALA A 377 -11.49 -4.68 6.76
N GLY A 378 -11.63 -3.81 7.75
CA GLY A 378 -10.80 -2.63 7.91
C GLY A 378 -11.03 -1.92 9.26
N PRO A 379 -10.40 -0.78 9.46
CA PRO A 379 -10.49 -0.04 10.73
C PRO A 379 -11.87 0.56 11.01
N LEU A 380 -12.76 0.57 10.02
CA LEU A 380 -14.14 1.08 10.10
C LEU A 380 -15.19 -0.03 10.16
N GLY A 381 -14.78 -1.30 10.15
CA GLY A 381 -15.69 -2.45 10.16
C GLY A 381 -15.54 -3.31 8.90
N GLU A 382 -16.53 -4.17 8.65
CA GLU A 382 -16.56 -5.12 7.52
C GLU A 382 -17.97 -5.29 6.91
N SER A 383 -18.90 -4.41 7.30
CA SER A 383 -20.29 -4.44 6.83
C SER A 383 -20.76 -3.03 6.53
N GLY A 384 -20.94 -2.72 5.26
CA GLY A 384 -21.47 -1.44 4.79
C GLY A 384 -23.01 -1.37 4.88
N SER A 385 -23.54 -0.15 4.77
CA SER A 385 -25.00 0.08 4.80
C SER A 385 -25.41 1.30 3.99
N ILE A 386 -26.67 1.32 3.57
CA ILE A 386 -27.36 2.49 3.02
C ILE A 386 -28.58 2.76 3.89
N THR A 387 -28.71 3.97 4.42
CA THR A 387 -29.76 4.35 5.36
C THR A 387 -30.46 5.65 4.92
N GLY A 388 -31.65 5.91 5.41
CA GLY A 388 -32.41 7.14 5.09
C GLY A 388 -32.94 7.16 3.64
N ILE A 389 -33.22 6.00 3.04
CA ILE A 389 -33.77 5.89 1.68
C ILE A 389 -35.21 6.40 1.65
N THR A 390 -35.50 7.30 0.70
CA THR A 390 -36.85 7.76 0.35
C THR A 390 -37.04 7.70 -1.16
N THR A 391 -38.29 7.92 -1.64
CA THR A 391 -38.58 7.97 -3.08
C THR A 391 -37.92 9.17 -3.77
N GLU A 392 -37.62 10.22 -3.03
CA GLU A 392 -37.07 11.48 -3.53
C GLU A 392 -35.54 11.47 -3.59
N ASN A 393 -34.85 10.66 -2.76
CA ASN A 393 -33.40 10.72 -2.61
C ASN A 393 -32.64 9.50 -3.16
N PHE A 394 -33.34 8.41 -3.53
CA PHE A 394 -32.65 7.21 -3.99
C PHE A 394 -32.35 7.25 -5.49
N HIS A 395 -31.41 8.12 -5.86
CA HIS A 395 -30.90 8.31 -7.21
C HIS A 395 -29.37 8.16 -7.25
N VAL A 396 -28.84 7.79 -8.40
CA VAL A 396 -27.38 7.56 -8.60
C VAL A 396 -26.57 8.73 -8.10
N GLY A 397 -26.95 9.96 -8.45
CA GLY A 397 -26.22 11.16 -8.05
C GLY A 397 -26.17 11.34 -6.54
N VAL A 398 -27.33 11.21 -5.86
CA VAL A 398 -27.41 11.36 -4.40
C VAL A 398 -26.66 10.24 -3.68
N LEU A 399 -26.78 9.00 -4.18
CA LEU A 399 -26.08 7.85 -3.62
C LEU A 399 -24.55 8.04 -3.64
N PHE A 400 -24.00 8.46 -4.77
CA PHE A 400 -22.54 8.64 -4.89
C PHE A 400 -22.05 9.94 -4.23
N ALA A 401 -22.84 11.02 -4.21
CA ALA A 401 -22.51 12.20 -3.43
C ALA A 401 -22.41 11.86 -1.93
N ALA A 402 -23.37 11.09 -1.39
CA ALA A 402 -23.34 10.60 -0.01
C ALA A 402 -22.18 9.62 0.24
N ALA A 403 -21.84 8.77 -0.72
CA ALA A 403 -20.69 7.88 -0.63
C ALA A 403 -19.36 8.68 -0.56
N PHE A 404 -19.19 9.70 -1.38
CA PHE A 404 -18.00 10.57 -1.36
C PHE A 404 -17.91 11.36 -0.06
N GLU A 405 -19.02 11.87 0.43
CA GLU A 405 -19.11 12.56 1.73
C GLU A 405 -18.73 11.64 2.90
N SER A 406 -19.21 10.39 2.88
CA SER A 406 -18.84 9.35 3.84
C SER A 406 -17.31 9.07 3.81
N MET A 407 -16.72 8.96 2.61
CA MET A 407 -15.27 8.80 2.47
C MET A 407 -14.51 9.99 3.05
N ALA A 408 -14.91 11.21 2.73
CA ALA A 408 -14.28 12.41 3.26
C ALA A 408 -14.36 12.49 4.79
N LYS A 409 -15.50 12.12 5.37
CA LYS A 409 -15.70 12.01 6.83
C LYS A 409 -14.79 10.95 7.44
N ASN A 410 -14.64 9.79 6.79
CA ASN A 410 -13.77 8.72 7.24
C ASN A 410 -12.30 9.16 7.26
N TYR A 411 -11.83 9.87 6.22
CA TYR A 411 -10.46 10.40 6.20
C TYR A 411 -10.22 11.43 7.30
N ASP A 412 -11.16 12.30 7.56
CA ASP A 412 -11.09 13.27 8.66
C ASP A 412 -11.02 12.58 10.03
N GLN A 413 -11.85 11.57 10.27
CA GLN A 413 -11.81 10.77 11.49
C GLN A 413 -10.47 10.03 11.66
N MET A 414 -9.94 9.46 10.58
CA MET A 414 -8.67 8.74 10.63
C MET A 414 -7.49 9.70 10.76
N ALA A 415 -7.55 10.88 10.17
CA ALA A 415 -6.57 11.95 10.39
C ALA A 415 -6.55 12.39 11.86
N ALA A 416 -7.72 12.60 12.48
CA ALA A 416 -7.82 12.93 13.90
C ALA A 416 -7.35 11.78 14.82
N ARG A 417 -7.56 10.53 14.41
CA ARG A 417 -7.05 9.35 15.14
C ARG A 417 -5.52 9.22 15.04
N LEU A 418 -4.94 9.57 13.90
CA LEU A 418 -3.50 9.56 13.65
C LEU A 418 -2.81 10.76 14.31
N CYS A 419 -3.47 11.91 14.34
CA CYS A 419 -2.98 13.18 14.86
C CYS A 419 -4.11 13.91 15.61
N PRO A 420 -4.33 13.59 16.91
CA PRO A 420 -5.44 14.16 17.68
C PRO A 420 -5.39 15.69 17.83
N GLN A 421 -4.18 16.27 17.82
CA GLN A 421 -3.96 17.71 17.92
C GLN A 421 -4.25 18.44 16.62
N ARG A 422 -4.37 17.73 15.49
CA ARG A 422 -4.52 18.29 14.13
C ARG A 422 -3.45 19.32 13.78
N ASP A 423 -2.22 19.09 14.24
CA ASP A 423 -1.07 20.00 14.12
C ASP A 423 -0.27 19.79 12.80
N TRP A 424 -0.90 19.20 11.78
CA TRP A 424 -0.25 19.13 10.47
C TRP A 424 -0.19 20.52 9.83
N SER A 425 0.97 20.85 9.28
CA SER A 425 1.21 22.13 8.58
C SER A 425 0.54 22.16 7.21
N ARG A 426 0.46 20.99 6.56
CA ARG A 426 -0.09 20.80 5.20
C ARG A 426 -0.55 19.35 5.04
N PHE A 427 -1.47 19.11 4.12
CA PHE A 427 -1.79 17.74 3.71
C PHE A 427 -1.57 17.50 2.22
N VAL A 428 -1.18 16.27 1.89
CA VAL A 428 -0.85 15.81 0.56
C VAL A 428 -1.92 14.84 0.10
N LEU A 429 -2.57 15.16 -1.01
CA LEU A 429 -3.57 14.31 -1.64
C LEU A 429 -2.96 13.59 -2.83
N SER A 430 -3.12 12.27 -2.89
CA SER A 430 -2.61 11.44 -3.98
C SER A 430 -3.60 10.33 -4.36
N GLY A 431 -3.29 9.62 -5.45
CA GLY A 431 -4.08 8.51 -5.95
C GLY A 431 -5.11 8.88 -7.01
N GLY A 432 -5.46 7.88 -7.83
CA GLY A 432 -6.26 8.07 -9.03
C GLY A 432 -7.67 8.61 -8.80
N LEU A 433 -8.33 8.27 -7.68
CA LEU A 433 -9.65 8.80 -7.37
C LEU A 433 -9.62 10.30 -7.03
N ILE A 434 -8.57 10.79 -6.38
CA ILE A 434 -8.40 12.24 -6.11
C ILE A 434 -8.30 13.02 -7.41
N GLN A 435 -7.65 12.46 -8.42
CA GLN A 435 -7.54 13.10 -9.74
C GLN A 435 -8.85 13.03 -10.52
N ARG A 436 -9.54 11.87 -10.49
CA ARG A 436 -10.73 11.60 -11.30
C ARG A 436 -12.02 12.19 -10.72
N VAL A 437 -12.15 12.35 -9.38
CA VAL A 437 -13.39 12.74 -8.70
C VAL A 437 -13.25 14.09 -7.99
N PRO A 438 -13.52 15.23 -8.68
CA PRO A 438 -13.36 16.57 -8.10
C PRO A 438 -14.20 16.81 -6.84
N LEU A 439 -15.45 16.30 -6.79
CA LEU A 439 -16.33 16.43 -5.63
C LEU A 439 -15.71 15.80 -4.38
N LEU A 440 -15.23 14.55 -4.47
CA LEU A 440 -14.57 13.88 -3.36
C LEU A 440 -13.35 14.67 -2.87
N ARG A 441 -12.52 15.13 -3.80
CA ARG A 441 -11.34 15.97 -3.49
C ARG A 441 -11.75 17.23 -2.74
N HIS A 442 -12.77 17.94 -3.21
CA HIS A 442 -13.29 19.15 -2.57
C HIS A 442 -13.79 18.88 -1.13
N GLN A 443 -14.57 17.83 -0.94
CA GLN A 443 -15.10 17.43 0.38
C GLN A 443 -13.98 17.07 1.37
N ILE A 444 -12.92 16.37 0.90
CA ILE A 444 -11.75 16.08 1.73
C ILE A 444 -11.04 17.36 2.14
N ILE A 445 -10.78 18.27 1.19
CA ILE A 445 -10.12 19.55 1.46
C ILE A 445 -10.93 20.35 2.49
N GLN A 446 -12.22 20.52 2.30
CA GLN A 446 -13.07 21.25 3.23
C GLN A 446 -13.05 20.72 4.66
N ARG A 447 -12.99 19.39 4.83
CA ARG A 447 -12.98 18.77 6.17
C ARG A 447 -11.64 18.89 6.87
N LEU A 448 -10.54 18.63 6.14
CA LEU A 448 -9.19 18.62 6.72
C LEU A 448 -8.62 20.01 6.96
N SER A 449 -9.09 21.02 6.23
CA SER A 449 -8.66 22.41 6.43
C SER A 449 -9.27 23.08 7.67
N LYS A 450 -10.27 22.46 8.31
CA LYS A 450 -10.86 22.99 9.54
C LYS A 450 -10.01 22.62 10.75
N GLN A 451 -9.39 23.61 11.39
CA GLN A 451 -8.68 23.40 12.65
C GLN A 451 -9.62 23.51 13.87
N PRO A 452 -9.33 22.76 14.98
CA PRO A 452 -10.10 22.89 16.22
C PRO A 452 -9.94 24.30 16.78
N GLY A 453 -11.05 25.00 17.01
CA GLY A 453 -11.06 26.33 17.65
C GLY A 453 -11.28 27.52 16.70
N THR A 454 -11.26 27.34 15.40
CA THR A 454 -11.73 28.38 14.47
C THR A 454 -13.25 28.40 14.43
N SER A 455 -13.81 29.49 14.94
CA SER A 455 -15.25 29.79 14.93
C SER A 455 -15.79 29.79 13.49
N ALA A 456 -17.06 29.39 13.33
CA ALA A 456 -17.81 29.30 12.08
C ALA A 456 -18.00 30.63 11.29
N ALA A 457 -17.14 31.61 11.48
CA ALA A 457 -17.20 32.95 10.90
C ALA A 457 -16.00 33.27 9.99
N LEU A 458 -15.41 32.25 9.33
CA LEU A 458 -14.42 32.53 8.28
C LEU A 458 -15.13 32.66 6.93
N ASP A 459 -14.87 33.78 6.29
CA ASP A 459 -15.28 34.08 4.91
C ASP A 459 -14.92 32.91 3.98
N ALA A 460 -15.81 32.63 3.04
CA ALA A 460 -15.75 31.49 2.10
C ALA A 460 -14.54 31.51 1.15
N GLY A 461 -13.33 31.69 1.65
CA GLY A 461 -12.11 31.79 0.83
C GLY A 461 -10.79 31.49 1.51
N THR A 462 -10.74 31.44 2.84
CA THR A 462 -9.48 31.19 3.55
C THR A 462 -9.42 29.76 4.09
N LEU A 463 -8.53 28.92 3.57
CA LEU A 463 -8.22 27.61 4.12
C LEU A 463 -7.26 27.79 5.29
N ASP A 464 -7.60 27.23 6.46
CA ASP A 464 -6.73 27.29 7.66
C ASP A 464 -5.46 26.43 7.52
N CYS A 465 -5.40 25.58 6.50
CA CYS A 465 -4.30 24.67 6.24
C CYS A 465 -4.07 24.53 4.73
N GLU A 466 -2.82 24.57 4.32
CA GLU A 466 -2.42 24.35 2.92
C GLU A 466 -2.60 22.87 2.51
N TYR A 467 -2.85 22.67 1.23
CA TYR A 467 -2.83 21.33 0.65
C TYR A 467 -2.00 21.29 -0.64
N ARG A 468 -1.54 20.08 -0.97
CA ARG A 468 -0.79 19.82 -2.19
C ARG A 468 -1.34 18.56 -2.88
N LEU A 469 -1.47 18.62 -4.19
CA LEU A 469 -1.77 17.43 -5.00
C LEU A 469 -0.46 16.78 -5.43
N ALA A 470 -0.34 15.47 -5.25
CA ALA A 470 0.71 14.72 -5.91
C ALA A 470 0.30 14.53 -7.38
N LEU A 471 1.10 15.09 -8.27
CA LEU A 471 0.79 15.10 -9.72
C LEU A 471 1.30 13.85 -10.44
N SER A 472 2.27 13.14 -9.87
CA SER A 472 2.83 11.93 -10.47
C SER A 472 1.81 10.79 -10.41
N THR A 473 1.58 10.15 -11.55
CA THR A 473 0.83 8.89 -11.64
C THR A 473 1.73 7.68 -11.33
N GLU A 474 3.05 7.90 -11.27
CA GLU A 474 4.08 6.89 -11.03
C GLU A 474 4.80 7.17 -9.70
N GLU A 475 4.02 7.26 -8.61
CA GLU A 475 4.51 7.64 -7.27
C GLU A 475 5.67 6.76 -6.79
N THR A 476 5.58 5.43 -6.99
CA THR A 476 6.63 4.48 -6.59
C THR A 476 7.93 4.68 -7.38
N LEU A 477 7.84 4.86 -8.70
CA LEU A 477 9.01 5.09 -9.55
C LEU A 477 9.68 6.43 -9.25
N THR A 478 8.88 7.49 -9.09
CA THR A 478 9.37 8.81 -8.67
C THR A 478 10.05 8.71 -7.30
N GLY A 479 9.44 7.98 -6.37
CA GLY A 479 9.99 7.73 -5.04
C GLY A 479 11.33 7.01 -5.04
N LEU A 480 11.52 6.03 -5.92
CA LEU A 480 12.81 5.36 -6.10
C LEU A 480 13.90 6.32 -6.57
N GLY A 481 13.59 7.20 -7.51
CA GLY A 481 14.53 8.22 -7.98
C GLY A 481 14.90 9.21 -6.87
N GLN A 482 13.93 9.69 -6.12
CA GLN A 482 14.16 10.61 -4.99
C GLN A 482 14.93 9.95 -3.85
N LEU A 483 14.64 8.69 -3.54
CA LEU A 483 15.38 7.91 -2.54
C LEU A 483 16.84 7.80 -2.95
N TYR A 484 17.10 7.43 -4.21
CA TYR A 484 18.47 7.30 -4.70
C TYR A 484 19.23 8.63 -4.65
N ARG A 485 18.61 9.76 -4.96
CA ARG A 485 19.23 11.10 -4.80
C ARG A 485 19.69 11.35 -3.37
N LYS A 486 18.89 10.98 -2.37
CA LYS A 486 19.26 11.11 -0.94
C LYS A 486 20.38 10.17 -0.52
N ILE A 487 20.56 9.06 -1.23
CA ILE A 487 21.60 8.07 -0.95
C ILE A 487 22.93 8.47 -1.60
N ALA A 488 22.88 9.02 -2.82
CA ALA A 488 24.05 9.31 -3.65
C ALA A 488 24.61 10.73 -3.45
N GLY A 489 23.86 11.63 -2.84
CA GLY A 489 24.28 13.01 -2.49
C GLY A 489 24.73 13.08 -1.06
#